data_9024c8cbd696c5864d702f5f907c24c1
#
_entry.id   9024c8cbd696c5864d702f5f907c24c1
#
_cell.length_a   1.000
_cell.length_b   1.000
_cell.length_c   1.000
_cell.angle_alpha   90.00
_cell.angle_beta   90.00
_cell.angle_gamma   90.00
#
_symmetry.space_group_name_H-M   'P 1'
#
loop_
_entity.id
_entity.type
_entity.pdbx_description
1 polymer ?
#
loop_
_entity_poly.entity_id
_entity_poly.type
_entity_poly.pdbx_seq_one_letter_code
_entity_poly.pdbx_strand_id
1 'polypeptide(L)'
;QEIKKSRFNSKPIVILDDLEFWQDKSHGFLDNVRAALKFIESESDDILLIISVSKLMQLHLDHRISFSNSFSTYIDVSISSNTEIFNAVRLRHGASHRKLVDDNDELISPRQFERLVYRLCKKYDNNLGEVLQAWTYGTHLTLDNKVVYIESSHYLPDFFTKEEAILLKYVLLYFIIDERTIKAFLGKRYDDGYESGLKRLANTKVLVRNEKGYLSLNTVVSHEVRKSLIYRGILK
;
A
#
# COMPACT_ATOMS: atom_id res chain seq x y z
N GLN A 1 -27.21 -6.01 -12.49
CA GLN A 1 -28.18 -6.33 -11.43
C GLN A 1 -28.97 -5.08 -11.14
N GLU A 2 -30.28 -5.07 -11.46
CA GLU A 2 -31.18 -4.01 -11.05
C GLU A 2 -31.23 -3.97 -9.52
N ILE A 3 -30.71 -2.90 -8.94
CA ILE A 3 -31.00 -2.57 -7.55
C ILE A 3 -32.48 -2.22 -7.53
N LYS A 4 -33.33 -3.20 -7.23
CA LYS A 4 -34.77 -2.97 -7.07
C LYS A 4 -34.92 -1.85 -6.05
N LYS A 5 -35.63 -0.78 -6.40
CA LYS A 5 -36.11 0.25 -5.48
C LYS A 5 -36.90 -0.46 -4.37
N SER A 6 -36.18 -0.92 -3.37
CA SER A 6 -36.78 -1.58 -2.22
C SER A 6 -37.31 -0.49 -1.30
N ARG A 7 -38.42 -0.76 -0.65
CA ARG A 7 -39.21 0.10 0.26
C ARG A 7 -38.41 0.44 1.54
N PHE A 8 -37.24 1.08 1.38
CA PHE A 8 -36.50 1.59 2.54
C PHE A 8 -36.93 3.04 2.80
N ASN A 9 -37.27 3.35 4.05
CA ASN A 9 -37.53 4.71 4.51
C ASN A 9 -36.26 5.57 4.57
N SER A 10 -35.11 5.02 4.19
CA SER A 10 -33.80 5.68 4.18
C SER A 10 -33.05 5.32 2.90
N LYS A 11 -32.16 6.22 2.44
CA LYS A 11 -31.28 5.95 1.29
C LYS A 11 -30.40 4.72 1.58
N PRO A 12 -30.34 3.73 0.70
CA PRO A 12 -29.45 2.58 0.87
C PRO A 12 -27.99 3.04 0.79
N ILE A 13 -27.12 2.40 1.57
CA ILE A 13 -25.69 2.63 1.55
C ILE A 13 -25.06 1.56 0.67
N VAL A 14 -24.31 1.97 -0.35
CA VAL A 14 -23.51 1.09 -1.21
C VAL A 14 -22.05 1.31 -0.89
N ILE A 15 -21.32 0.27 -0.53
CA ILE A 15 -19.90 0.32 -0.24
C ILE A 15 -19.15 -0.44 -1.33
N LEU A 16 -18.26 0.26 -2.01
CA LEU A 16 -17.32 -0.30 -2.98
C LEU A 16 -15.94 -0.29 -2.35
N ASP A 17 -15.54 -1.44 -1.82
CA ASP A 17 -14.30 -1.57 -1.08
C ASP A 17 -13.15 -1.98 -1.99
N ASP A 18 -11.94 -1.47 -1.68
CA ASP A 18 -10.68 -1.82 -2.35
C ASP A 18 -10.77 -1.74 -3.88
N LEU A 19 -11.08 -0.54 -4.41
CA LEU A 19 -11.31 -0.30 -5.84
C LEU A 19 -10.18 -0.82 -6.73
N GLU A 20 -8.94 -0.85 -6.25
CA GLU A 20 -7.77 -1.37 -6.95
C GLU A 20 -7.85 -2.85 -7.31
N PHE A 21 -8.69 -3.63 -6.63
CA PHE A 21 -8.90 -5.05 -6.94
C PHE A 21 -10.00 -5.30 -7.98
N TRP A 22 -10.67 -4.26 -8.47
CA TRP A 22 -11.75 -4.36 -9.46
C TRP A 22 -11.24 -4.50 -10.89
N GLN A 23 -10.23 -5.33 -11.07
CA GLN A 23 -9.65 -5.64 -12.37
C GLN A 23 -10.50 -6.71 -13.08
N ASP A 24 -10.95 -6.40 -14.29
CA ASP A 24 -11.51 -7.41 -15.19
C ASP A 24 -10.56 -7.63 -16.37
N LYS A 25 -10.45 -8.89 -16.80
CA LYS A 25 -9.63 -9.29 -17.95
C LYS A 25 -10.23 -8.82 -19.27
N SER A 26 -11.53 -8.53 -19.34
CA SER A 26 -12.26 -8.20 -20.55
C SER A 26 -12.40 -6.71 -20.81
N HIS A 27 -12.42 -5.89 -19.74
CA HIS A 27 -12.56 -4.43 -19.82
C HIS A 27 -11.43 -3.78 -19.05
N GLY A 28 -10.87 -2.71 -19.61
CA GLY A 28 -9.82 -1.97 -18.92
C GLY A 28 -10.30 -1.45 -17.56
N PHE A 29 -9.46 -1.54 -16.54
CA PHE A 29 -9.75 -1.05 -15.18
C PHE A 29 -10.38 0.36 -15.19
N LEU A 30 -9.80 1.29 -15.99
CA LEU A 30 -10.32 2.66 -16.10
C LEU A 30 -11.74 2.72 -16.67
N ASP A 31 -12.10 1.80 -17.55
CA ASP A 31 -13.45 1.78 -18.14
C ASP A 31 -14.47 1.27 -17.11
N ASN A 32 -14.10 0.30 -16.30
CA ASN A 32 -14.92 -0.14 -15.16
C ASN A 32 -15.14 0.98 -14.14
N VAL A 33 -14.07 1.72 -13.80
CA VAL A 33 -14.18 2.88 -12.89
C VAL A 33 -15.07 3.98 -13.50
N ARG A 34 -14.90 4.31 -14.78
CA ARG A 34 -15.77 5.29 -15.48
C ARG A 34 -17.24 4.85 -15.51
N ALA A 35 -17.49 3.57 -15.74
CA ALA A 35 -18.86 3.03 -15.71
C ALA A 35 -19.47 3.14 -14.31
N ALA A 36 -18.68 2.83 -13.26
CA ALA A 36 -19.12 3.02 -11.88
C ALA A 36 -19.41 4.50 -11.57
N LEU A 37 -18.54 5.44 -11.97
CA LEU A 37 -18.75 6.88 -11.76
C LEU A 37 -20.01 7.38 -12.48
N LYS A 38 -20.27 6.97 -13.71
CA LYS A 38 -21.51 7.30 -14.43
C LYS A 38 -22.76 6.78 -13.73
N PHE A 39 -22.69 5.55 -13.20
CA PHE A 39 -23.78 4.99 -12.39
C PHE A 39 -24.03 5.84 -11.13
N ILE A 40 -22.96 6.25 -10.46
CA ILE A 40 -23.04 7.15 -9.29
C ILE A 40 -23.74 8.45 -9.63
N GLU A 41 -23.34 9.09 -10.72
CA GLU A 41 -23.94 10.36 -11.18
C GLU A 41 -25.44 10.20 -11.45
N SER A 42 -25.87 9.07 -12.01
CA SER A 42 -27.28 8.82 -12.30
C SER A 42 -28.14 8.47 -11.09
N GLU A 43 -27.56 7.89 -10.03
CA GLU A 43 -28.28 7.38 -8.86
C GLU A 43 -27.96 8.13 -7.56
N SER A 44 -27.21 9.24 -7.64
CA SER A 44 -26.71 10.00 -6.47
C SER A 44 -27.79 10.49 -5.52
N ASP A 45 -28.99 10.74 -6.04
CA ASP A 45 -30.12 11.18 -5.22
C ASP A 45 -30.78 10.04 -4.42
N ASP A 46 -30.66 8.82 -4.89
CA ASP A 46 -31.34 7.65 -4.33
C ASP A 46 -30.43 6.79 -3.42
N ILE A 47 -29.10 6.91 -3.53
CA ILE A 47 -28.14 6.09 -2.77
C ILE A 47 -27.07 6.95 -2.08
N LEU A 48 -26.52 6.43 -0.95
CA LEU A 48 -25.25 6.90 -0.39
C LEU A 48 -24.16 5.93 -0.81
N LEU A 49 -23.17 6.44 -1.59
CA LEU A 49 -22.06 5.62 -2.02
C LEU A 49 -20.80 5.96 -1.23
N ILE A 50 -20.12 4.91 -0.75
CA ILE A 50 -18.82 4.98 -0.11
C ILE A 50 -17.85 4.14 -0.94
N ILE A 51 -16.72 4.74 -1.36
CA ILE A 51 -15.66 4.01 -2.06
C ILE A 51 -14.38 4.07 -1.22
N SER A 52 -13.76 2.92 -0.97
CA SER A 52 -12.40 2.88 -0.47
C SER A 52 -11.43 2.65 -1.62
N VAL A 53 -10.30 3.34 -1.55
CA VAL A 53 -9.24 3.27 -2.55
C VAL A 53 -7.91 3.64 -1.91
N SER A 54 -6.82 3.00 -2.31
CA SER A 54 -5.50 3.38 -1.81
C SER A 54 -5.10 4.77 -2.28
N LYS A 55 -4.31 5.47 -1.48
CA LYS A 55 -3.84 6.83 -1.80
C LYS A 55 -3.14 6.90 -3.16
N LEU A 56 -2.30 5.91 -3.46
CA LEU A 56 -1.58 5.86 -4.73
C LEU A 56 -2.52 5.65 -5.92
N MET A 57 -3.52 4.78 -5.78
CA MET A 57 -4.51 4.54 -6.82
C MET A 57 -5.40 5.77 -6.99
N GLN A 58 -5.84 6.43 -5.91
CA GLN A 58 -6.60 7.68 -5.97
C GLN A 58 -5.84 8.74 -6.79
N LEU A 59 -4.56 8.99 -6.46
CA LEU A 59 -3.74 9.95 -7.21
C LEU A 59 -3.60 9.57 -8.69
N HIS A 60 -3.43 8.27 -8.97
CA HIS A 60 -3.38 7.77 -10.35
C HIS A 60 -4.68 8.02 -11.11
N LEU A 61 -5.83 7.77 -10.49
CA LEU A 61 -7.15 7.99 -11.07
C LEU A 61 -7.45 9.48 -11.24
N ASP A 62 -7.05 10.32 -10.28
CA ASP A 62 -7.21 11.77 -10.39
C ASP A 62 -6.46 12.33 -11.59
N HIS A 63 -5.23 11.85 -11.81
CA HIS A 63 -4.45 12.27 -12.98
C HIS A 63 -5.08 11.81 -14.32
N ARG A 64 -5.81 10.69 -14.33
CA ARG A 64 -6.37 10.08 -15.54
C ARG A 64 -7.81 10.50 -15.85
N ILE A 65 -8.62 10.67 -14.84
CA ILE A 65 -10.09 10.83 -14.98
C ILE A 65 -10.68 11.82 -14.00
N SER A 66 -9.87 12.59 -13.26
CA SER A 66 -10.34 13.53 -12.22
C SER A 66 -11.28 12.87 -11.20
N PHE A 67 -10.93 11.67 -10.78
CA PHE A 67 -11.75 10.76 -9.96
C PHE A 67 -12.36 11.44 -8.71
N SER A 68 -11.54 12.19 -7.96
CA SER A 68 -11.98 12.84 -6.72
C SER A 68 -13.10 13.89 -6.96
N ASN A 69 -13.20 14.46 -8.17
CA ASN A 69 -14.25 15.45 -8.48
C ASN A 69 -15.66 14.83 -8.53
N SER A 70 -15.77 13.51 -8.65
CA SER A 70 -17.06 12.81 -8.64
C SER A 70 -17.66 12.64 -7.24
N PHE A 71 -16.94 13.06 -6.18
CA PHE A 71 -17.38 12.87 -4.79
C PHE A 71 -17.53 14.20 -4.07
N SER A 72 -18.58 14.30 -3.26
CA SER A 72 -18.83 15.48 -2.42
C SER A 72 -17.95 15.56 -1.18
N THR A 73 -17.44 14.41 -0.72
CA THR A 73 -16.65 14.29 0.52
C THR A 73 -15.48 13.34 0.32
N TYR A 74 -14.33 13.72 0.85
CA TYR A 74 -13.11 12.93 0.86
C TYR A 74 -12.58 12.81 2.28
N ILE A 75 -12.26 11.58 2.70
CA ILE A 75 -11.67 11.28 4.01
C ILE A 75 -10.32 10.61 3.79
N ASP A 76 -9.24 11.28 4.17
CA ASP A 76 -7.90 10.72 4.11
C ASP A 76 -7.55 10.05 5.44
N VAL A 77 -7.45 8.72 5.42
CA VAL A 77 -7.06 7.89 6.57
C VAL A 77 -5.60 7.44 6.52
N SER A 78 -4.82 7.96 5.57
CA SER A 78 -3.44 7.49 5.33
C SER A 78 -2.42 8.00 6.35
N ILE A 79 -2.73 9.07 7.07
CA ILE A 79 -1.82 9.73 8.02
C ILE A 79 -2.40 9.67 9.42
N SER A 80 -1.61 9.15 10.37
CA SER A 80 -1.93 9.13 11.79
C SER A 80 -1.04 10.11 12.57
N SER A 81 -1.51 10.58 13.71
CA SER A 81 -0.68 11.38 14.60
C SER A 81 0.44 10.54 15.23
N ASN A 82 1.56 11.18 15.58
CA ASN A 82 2.64 10.51 16.30
C ASN A 82 2.16 9.80 17.57
N THR A 83 1.20 10.40 18.29
CA THR A 83 0.64 9.84 19.52
C THR A 83 -0.18 8.58 19.26
N GLU A 84 -0.99 8.56 18.20
CA GLU A 84 -1.75 7.37 17.80
C GLU A 84 -0.82 6.23 17.42
N ILE A 85 0.20 6.51 16.60
CA ILE A 85 1.20 5.53 16.19
C ILE A 85 1.96 5.02 17.41
N PHE A 86 2.41 5.91 18.30
CA PHE A 86 3.10 5.51 19.52
C PHE A 86 2.24 4.56 20.37
N ASN A 87 0.97 4.89 20.57
CA ASN A 87 0.04 4.04 21.32
C ASN A 87 -0.16 2.68 20.65
N ALA A 88 -0.31 2.64 19.33
CA ALA A 88 -0.46 1.40 18.58
C ALA A 88 0.78 0.50 18.69
N VAL A 89 1.98 1.06 18.53
CA VAL A 89 3.24 0.32 18.68
C VAL A 89 3.39 -0.18 20.12
N ARG A 90 3.08 0.66 21.12
CA ARG A 90 3.13 0.29 22.54
C ARG A 90 2.20 -0.86 22.87
N LEU A 91 0.95 -0.82 22.38
CA LEU A 91 -0.03 -1.89 22.58
C LEU A 91 0.44 -3.19 21.92
N ARG A 92 0.93 -3.12 20.68
CA ARG A 92 1.43 -4.30 19.97
C ARG A 92 2.66 -4.90 20.65
N HIS A 93 3.59 -4.07 21.10
CA HIS A 93 4.75 -4.53 21.85
C HIS A 93 4.32 -5.14 23.19
N GLY A 94 3.44 -4.46 23.94
CA GLY A 94 2.91 -4.95 25.22
C GLY A 94 2.21 -6.31 25.12
N ALA A 95 1.53 -6.58 24.01
CA ALA A 95 0.89 -7.88 23.76
C ALA A 95 1.91 -9.03 23.63
N SER A 96 3.18 -8.75 23.33
CA SER A 96 4.25 -9.76 23.32
C SER A 96 4.69 -10.20 24.72
N HIS A 97 4.37 -9.44 25.77
CA HIS A 97 4.83 -9.61 27.15
C HIS A 97 6.36 -9.69 27.30
N ARG A 98 7.11 -9.12 26.35
CA ARG A 98 8.57 -9.17 26.31
C ARG A 98 9.17 -7.81 26.64
N LYS A 99 10.33 -7.84 27.29
CA LYS A 99 11.09 -6.64 27.60
C LYS A 99 11.94 -6.22 26.40
N LEU A 100 11.87 -4.93 26.04
CA LEU A 100 12.70 -4.37 24.98
C LEU A 100 14.05 -3.95 25.59
N VAL A 101 15.13 -4.39 24.95
CA VAL A 101 16.51 -4.08 25.34
C VAL A 101 17.26 -3.41 24.19
N ASP A 102 18.34 -2.74 24.52
CA ASP A 102 19.29 -2.21 23.56
C ASP A 102 20.37 -3.23 23.18
N ASP A 103 21.36 -2.81 22.38
CA ASP A 103 22.45 -3.66 21.91
C ASP A 103 23.39 -4.15 23.05
N ASN A 104 23.32 -3.51 24.22
CA ASN A 104 24.08 -3.89 25.41
C ASN A 104 23.25 -4.77 26.38
N ASP A 105 22.08 -5.24 25.96
CA ASP A 105 21.11 -6.00 26.77
C ASP A 105 20.52 -5.21 27.97
N GLU A 106 20.62 -3.86 27.94
CA GLU A 106 20.03 -3.00 28.93
C GLU A 106 18.57 -2.67 28.58
N LEU A 107 17.71 -2.57 29.61
CA LEU A 107 16.30 -2.23 29.41
C LEU A 107 16.15 -0.83 28.82
N ILE A 108 15.43 -0.73 27.70
CA ILE A 108 15.10 0.54 27.09
C ILE A 108 14.12 1.31 27.97
N SER A 109 14.50 2.54 28.34
CA SER A 109 13.65 3.44 29.12
C SER A 109 12.43 3.90 28.29
N PRO A 110 11.32 4.34 28.96
CA PRO A 110 10.15 4.85 28.24
C PRO A 110 10.46 6.00 27.27
N ARG A 111 11.42 6.88 27.60
CA ARG A 111 11.86 7.97 26.72
C ARG A 111 12.64 7.46 25.49
N GLN A 112 13.46 6.44 25.67
CA GLN A 112 14.17 5.81 24.53
C GLN A 112 13.19 5.11 23.61
N PHE A 113 12.20 4.40 24.15
CA PHE A 113 11.13 3.77 23.38
C PHE A 113 10.35 4.81 22.55
N GLU A 114 9.94 5.90 23.17
CA GLU A 114 9.23 6.99 22.50
C GLU A 114 10.07 7.60 21.35
N ARG A 115 11.35 7.88 21.59
CA ARG A 115 12.28 8.39 20.56
C ARG A 115 12.44 7.41 19.39
N LEU A 116 12.49 6.10 19.68
CA LEU A 116 12.58 5.06 18.66
C LEU A 116 11.34 5.09 17.78
N VAL A 117 10.14 5.10 18.38
CA VAL A 117 8.89 5.13 17.62
C VAL A 117 8.77 6.42 16.81
N TYR A 118 9.13 7.58 17.36
CA TYR A 118 9.08 8.86 16.63
C TYR A 118 10.06 8.92 15.44
N ARG A 119 11.21 8.25 15.53
CA ARG A 119 12.09 8.07 14.35
C ARG A 119 11.38 7.29 13.26
N LEU A 120 10.67 6.23 13.62
CA LEU A 120 9.89 5.45 12.66
C LEU A 120 8.75 6.28 12.06
N CYS A 121 8.02 7.06 12.87
CA CYS A 121 7.00 7.97 12.37
C CYS A 121 7.56 8.91 11.29
N LYS A 122 8.71 9.53 11.56
CA LYS A 122 9.38 10.42 10.60
C LYS A 122 9.86 9.68 9.36
N LYS A 123 10.42 8.47 9.51
CA LYS A 123 10.92 7.68 8.39
C LYS A 123 9.81 7.26 7.44
N TYR A 124 8.65 6.88 7.98
CA TYR A 124 7.51 6.33 7.24
C TYR A 124 6.35 7.33 7.06
N ASP A 125 6.64 8.64 7.11
CA ASP A 125 5.68 9.72 6.82
C ASP A 125 4.37 9.58 7.62
N ASN A 126 4.46 9.13 8.88
CA ASN A 126 3.33 8.90 9.78
C ASN A 126 2.29 7.88 9.25
N ASN A 127 2.69 6.97 8.40
CA ASN A 127 1.85 5.86 7.98
C ASN A 127 1.86 4.76 9.05
N LEU A 128 0.71 4.60 9.74
CA LEU A 128 0.56 3.62 10.82
C LEU A 128 0.90 2.19 10.38
N GLY A 129 0.44 1.76 9.21
CA GLY A 129 0.68 0.42 8.68
C GLY A 129 2.16 0.16 8.46
N GLU A 130 2.87 1.09 7.81
CA GLU A 130 4.31 0.98 7.54
C GLU A 130 5.14 1.00 8.83
N VAL A 131 4.77 1.84 9.81
CA VAL A 131 5.45 1.87 11.12
C VAL A 131 5.27 0.56 11.88
N LEU A 132 4.04 0.05 11.96
CA LEU A 132 3.77 -1.24 12.63
C LEU A 132 4.49 -2.40 11.95
N GLN A 133 4.58 -2.36 10.63
CA GLN A 133 5.31 -3.35 9.85
C GLN A 133 6.81 -3.28 10.11
N ALA A 134 7.40 -2.07 10.05
CA ALA A 134 8.80 -1.84 10.37
C ALA A 134 9.12 -2.26 11.81
N TRP A 135 8.23 -1.97 12.76
CA TRP A 135 8.36 -2.45 14.13
C TRP A 135 8.41 -3.98 14.21
N THR A 136 7.49 -4.64 13.51
CA THR A 136 7.42 -6.12 13.54
C THR A 136 8.66 -6.77 12.93
N TYR A 137 9.15 -6.25 11.80
CA TYR A 137 10.34 -6.81 11.14
C TYR A 137 11.65 -6.44 11.83
N GLY A 138 11.71 -5.28 12.49
CA GLY A 138 12.89 -4.84 13.22
C GLY A 138 13.01 -5.45 14.61
N THR A 139 11.94 -6.06 15.14
CA THR A 139 11.95 -6.65 16.47
C THR A 139 12.43 -8.10 16.42
N HIS A 140 13.59 -8.38 17.04
CA HIS A 140 14.22 -9.68 17.06
C HIS A 140 14.27 -10.24 18.48
N LEU A 141 14.08 -11.55 18.60
CA LEU A 141 14.16 -12.27 19.86
C LEU A 141 15.62 -12.49 20.26
N THR A 142 15.97 -12.20 21.51
CA THR A 142 17.26 -12.53 22.11
C THR A 142 17.22 -13.90 22.78
N LEU A 143 18.39 -14.42 23.17
CA LEU A 143 18.52 -15.72 23.86
C LEU A 143 17.77 -15.75 25.19
N ASP A 144 17.69 -14.60 25.91
CA ASP A 144 17.04 -14.47 27.21
C ASP A 144 15.54 -14.18 27.13
N ASN A 145 14.91 -14.47 25.99
CA ASN A 145 13.49 -14.20 25.75
C ASN A 145 13.08 -12.70 25.85
N LYS A 146 14.06 -11.81 25.74
CA LYS A 146 13.87 -10.38 25.55
C LYS A 146 13.78 -10.08 24.05
N VAL A 147 13.55 -8.84 23.68
CA VAL A 147 13.55 -8.40 22.28
C VAL A 147 14.44 -7.18 22.10
N VAL A 148 15.14 -7.13 20.98
CA VAL A 148 15.93 -5.99 20.54
C VAL A 148 15.33 -5.46 19.25
N TYR A 149 15.32 -4.13 19.09
CA TYR A 149 14.94 -3.51 17.81
C TYR A 149 16.17 -3.20 17.01
N ILE A 150 16.30 -3.87 15.87
CA ILE A 150 17.37 -3.63 14.89
C ILE A 150 16.73 -3.02 13.65
N GLU A 151 17.11 -1.81 13.31
CA GLU A 151 16.61 -1.18 12.10
C GLU A 151 17.10 -1.95 10.88
N SER A 152 16.17 -2.59 10.17
CA SER A 152 16.51 -3.31 8.96
C SER A 152 16.92 -2.34 7.85
N SER A 153 18.17 -2.40 7.44
CA SER A 153 18.65 -1.74 6.24
C SER A 153 18.57 -2.72 5.07
N HIS A 154 17.55 -2.61 4.24
CA HIS A 154 17.52 -3.32 2.98
C HIS A 154 18.10 -2.43 1.89
N TYR A 155 19.17 -2.93 1.26
CA TYR A 155 19.72 -2.27 0.08
C TYR A 155 18.78 -2.49 -1.09
N LEU A 156 18.16 -1.40 -1.54
CA LEU A 156 17.61 -1.37 -2.89
C LEU A 156 18.76 -1.31 -3.90
N PRO A 157 18.58 -1.86 -5.11
CA PRO A 157 19.49 -1.57 -6.22
C PRO A 157 19.65 -0.04 -6.37
N ASP A 158 20.88 0.41 -6.61
CA ASP A 158 21.21 1.84 -6.71
C ASP A 158 20.32 2.58 -7.72
N PHE A 159 19.82 1.86 -8.72
CA PHE A 159 18.82 2.40 -9.62
C PHE A 159 17.93 1.31 -10.22
N PHE A 160 16.71 1.69 -10.58
CA PHE A 160 15.80 0.89 -11.39
C PHE A 160 15.84 1.36 -12.84
N THR A 161 15.84 0.43 -13.81
CA THR A 161 15.64 0.79 -15.20
C THR A 161 14.26 1.42 -15.41
N LYS A 162 14.01 1.98 -16.58
CA LYS A 162 12.69 2.54 -16.90
C LYS A 162 11.60 1.47 -16.86
N GLU A 163 11.91 0.30 -17.40
CA GLU A 163 11.02 -0.86 -17.45
C GLU A 163 10.69 -1.37 -16.06
N GLU A 164 11.71 -1.51 -15.20
CA GLU A 164 11.54 -1.91 -13.80
C GLU A 164 10.72 -0.91 -13.01
N ALA A 165 10.96 0.37 -13.19
CA ALA A 165 10.21 1.41 -12.51
C ALA A 165 8.73 1.40 -12.93
N ILE A 166 8.42 1.07 -14.19
CA ILE A 166 7.04 0.90 -14.65
C ILE A 166 6.42 -0.37 -14.05
N LEU A 167 7.15 -1.48 -14.00
CA LEU A 167 6.69 -2.72 -13.34
C LEU A 167 6.36 -2.47 -11.87
N LEU A 168 7.27 -1.83 -11.14
CA LEU A 168 7.08 -1.48 -9.73
C LEU A 168 5.89 -0.53 -9.52
N LYS A 169 5.67 0.41 -10.43
CA LYS A 169 4.48 1.26 -10.41
C LYS A 169 3.20 0.42 -10.45
N TYR A 170 3.08 -0.51 -11.38
CA TYR A 170 1.89 -1.37 -11.47
C TYR A 170 1.71 -2.23 -10.21
N VAL A 171 2.80 -2.81 -9.69
CA VAL A 171 2.72 -3.60 -8.45
C VAL A 171 2.31 -2.74 -7.25
N LEU A 172 2.79 -1.49 -7.15
CA LEU A 172 2.36 -0.56 -6.10
C LEU A 172 0.90 -0.13 -6.22
N LEU A 173 0.41 0.08 -7.44
CA LEU A 173 -0.97 0.51 -7.68
C LEU A 173 -1.98 -0.60 -7.38
N TYR A 174 -1.63 -1.84 -7.67
CA TYR A 174 -2.54 -2.98 -7.60
C TYR A 174 -2.24 -3.95 -6.45
N PHE A 175 -1.20 -3.69 -5.63
CA PHE A 175 -0.71 -4.50 -4.51
C PHE A 175 -0.35 -5.94 -4.87
N ILE A 176 -1.25 -6.64 -5.55
CA ILE A 176 -1.09 -8.03 -5.99
C ILE A 176 -1.50 -8.10 -7.45
N ILE A 177 -0.60 -8.51 -8.32
CA ILE A 177 -0.81 -8.56 -9.77
C ILE A 177 -0.12 -9.77 -10.38
N ASP A 178 -0.73 -10.40 -11.36
CA ASP A 178 -0.07 -11.45 -12.12
C ASP A 178 0.67 -10.90 -13.36
N GLU A 179 1.62 -11.66 -13.86
CA GLU A 179 2.42 -11.28 -15.02
C GLU A 179 1.56 -11.13 -16.29
N ARG A 180 0.47 -11.90 -16.42
CA ARG A 180 -0.44 -11.82 -17.57
C ARG A 180 -1.16 -10.48 -17.58
N THR A 181 -1.59 -10.02 -16.42
CA THR A 181 -2.24 -8.70 -16.26
C THR A 181 -1.26 -7.57 -16.57
N ILE A 182 0.00 -7.67 -16.14
CA ILE A 182 1.05 -6.71 -16.49
C ILE A 182 1.25 -6.68 -18.03
N LYS A 183 1.37 -7.85 -18.65
CA LYS A 183 1.48 -7.96 -20.11
C LYS A 183 0.28 -7.35 -20.83
N ALA A 184 -0.93 -7.55 -20.31
CA ALA A 184 -2.14 -6.96 -20.89
C ALA A 184 -2.13 -5.43 -20.79
N PHE A 185 -1.69 -4.85 -19.66
CA PHE A 185 -1.58 -3.39 -19.49
C PHE A 185 -0.54 -2.76 -20.39
N LEU A 186 0.59 -3.42 -20.60
CA LEU A 186 1.67 -2.92 -21.44
C LEU A 186 1.43 -3.20 -22.94
N GLY A 187 0.67 -4.26 -23.24
CA GLY A 187 0.36 -4.66 -24.61
C GLY A 187 1.63 -4.82 -25.45
N LYS A 188 1.67 -4.18 -26.62
CA LYS A 188 2.82 -4.21 -27.54
C LYS A 188 4.12 -3.58 -26.98
N ARG A 189 4.06 -2.90 -25.83
CA ARG A 189 5.23 -2.32 -25.17
C ARG A 189 5.98 -3.32 -24.30
N TYR A 190 5.36 -4.48 -23.99
CA TYR A 190 6.01 -5.53 -23.23
C TYR A 190 7.02 -6.25 -24.12
N ASP A 191 8.29 -6.06 -23.83
CA ASP A 191 9.44 -6.59 -24.53
C ASP A 191 10.42 -7.33 -23.60
N ASP A 192 11.55 -7.76 -24.13
CA ASP A 192 12.59 -8.47 -23.38
C ASP A 192 13.16 -7.63 -22.21
N GLY A 193 13.11 -6.30 -22.31
CA GLY A 193 13.52 -5.40 -21.24
C GLY A 193 12.63 -5.52 -19.99
N TYR A 194 11.31 -5.60 -20.19
CA TYR A 194 10.36 -5.84 -19.10
C TYR A 194 10.51 -7.24 -18.51
N GLU A 195 10.71 -8.26 -19.34
CA GLU A 195 10.91 -9.64 -18.87
C GLU A 195 12.19 -9.76 -18.03
N SER A 196 13.29 -9.20 -18.50
CA SER A 196 14.57 -9.15 -17.81
C SER A 196 14.46 -8.35 -16.50
N GLY A 197 13.76 -7.21 -16.51
CA GLY A 197 13.49 -6.40 -15.34
C GLY A 197 12.68 -7.16 -14.28
N LEU A 198 11.64 -7.88 -14.70
CA LEU A 198 10.84 -8.68 -13.81
C LEU A 198 11.65 -9.79 -13.12
N LYS A 199 12.48 -10.51 -13.89
CA LYS A 199 13.40 -11.52 -13.36
C LYS A 199 14.39 -10.91 -12.37
N ARG A 200 15.00 -9.75 -12.68
CA ARG A 200 15.92 -9.08 -11.78
C ARG A 200 15.26 -8.64 -10.49
N LEU A 201 14.08 -8.02 -10.55
CA LEU A 201 13.33 -7.61 -9.38
C LEU A 201 12.93 -8.78 -8.47
N ALA A 202 12.59 -9.94 -9.05
CA ALA A 202 12.31 -11.16 -8.29
C ALA A 202 13.59 -11.74 -7.66
N ASN A 203 14.70 -11.80 -8.40
CA ASN A 203 15.97 -12.32 -7.90
C ASN A 203 16.57 -11.46 -6.78
N THR A 204 16.41 -10.14 -6.85
CA THR A 204 16.83 -9.20 -5.79
C THR A 204 15.83 -9.12 -4.64
N LYS A 205 14.76 -9.92 -4.67
CA LYS A 205 13.69 -9.94 -3.65
C LYS A 205 12.99 -8.59 -3.44
N VAL A 206 13.06 -7.70 -4.41
CA VAL A 206 12.24 -6.47 -4.44
C VAL A 206 10.80 -6.84 -4.71
N LEU A 207 10.57 -7.80 -5.64
CA LEU A 207 9.28 -8.45 -5.84
C LEU A 207 9.29 -9.85 -5.23
N VAL A 208 8.15 -10.21 -4.65
CA VAL A 208 7.89 -11.55 -4.11
C VAL A 208 6.79 -12.19 -4.92
N ARG A 209 6.97 -13.46 -5.27
CA ARG A 209 5.95 -14.27 -5.95
C ARG A 209 5.33 -15.25 -4.96
N ASN A 210 4.02 -15.24 -4.83
CA ASN A 210 3.32 -16.22 -4.01
C ASN A 210 3.14 -17.56 -4.74
N GLU A 211 2.64 -18.58 -4.05
CA GLU A 211 2.41 -19.93 -4.59
C GLU A 211 1.48 -19.95 -5.81
N LYS A 212 0.56 -18.99 -5.92
CA LYS A 212 -0.37 -18.85 -7.06
C LYS A 212 0.25 -18.07 -8.23
N GLY A 213 1.52 -17.67 -8.12
CA GLY A 213 2.22 -16.91 -9.17
C GLY A 213 1.96 -15.41 -9.19
N TYR A 214 1.20 -14.88 -8.24
CA TYR A 214 1.00 -13.43 -8.10
C TYR A 214 2.24 -12.74 -7.56
N LEU A 215 2.50 -11.56 -8.07
CA LEU A 215 3.59 -10.68 -7.69
C LEU A 215 3.08 -9.64 -6.71
N SER A 216 3.83 -9.42 -5.65
CA SER A 216 3.66 -8.32 -4.73
C SER A 216 5.00 -7.67 -4.42
N LEU A 217 4.99 -6.44 -3.96
CA LEU A 217 6.21 -5.79 -3.49
C LEU A 217 6.63 -6.41 -2.15
N ASN A 218 7.91 -6.62 -1.98
CA ASN A 218 8.44 -6.98 -0.67
C ASN A 218 8.15 -5.82 0.30
N THR A 219 7.42 -6.12 1.34
CA THR A 219 6.91 -5.13 2.29
C THR A 219 8.02 -4.34 2.98
N VAL A 220 9.18 -4.96 3.18
CA VAL A 220 10.34 -4.34 3.83
C VAL A 220 10.95 -3.20 3.01
N VAL A 221 10.89 -3.31 1.67
CA VAL A 221 11.43 -2.29 0.75
C VAL A 221 10.36 -1.39 0.14
N SER A 222 9.09 -1.63 0.44
CA SER A 222 7.96 -0.95 -0.23
C SER A 222 8.01 0.57 -0.08
N HIS A 223 8.36 1.06 1.10
CA HIS A 223 8.48 2.48 1.39
C HIS A 223 9.58 3.15 0.54
N GLU A 224 10.77 2.55 0.50
CA GLU A 224 11.90 3.09 -0.24
C GLU A 224 11.65 3.04 -1.77
N VAL A 225 11.05 1.96 -2.26
CA VAL A 225 10.62 1.85 -3.66
C VAL A 225 9.64 2.97 -4.00
N ARG A 226 8.60 3.18 -3.17
CA ARG A 226 7.63 4.25 -3.36
C ARG A 226 8.31 5.62 -3.41
N LYS A 227 9.18 5.93 -2.45
CA LYS A 227 9.95 7.19 -2.44
C LYS A 227 10.79 7.37 -3.70
N SER A 228 11.51 6.32 -4.13
CA SER A 228 12.31 6.35 -5.36
C SER A 228 11.45 6.67 -6.59
N LEU A 229 10.28 6.04 -6.73
CA LEU A 229 9.39 6.27 -7.87
C LEU A 229 8.73 7.67 -7.85
N ILE A 230 8.39 8.19 -6.67
CA ILE A 230 7.90 9.56 -6.50
C ILE A 230 8.99 10.56 -6.88
N TYR A 231 10.21 10.40 -6.35
CA TYR A 231 11.34 11.27 -6.66
C TYR A 231 11.63 11.32 -8.17
N ARG A 232 11.50 10.20 -8.85
CA ARG A 232 11.68 10.10 -10.32
C ARG A 232 10.45 10.58 -11.12
N GLY A 233 9.38 11.02 -10.47
CA GLY A 233 8.16 11.48 -11.13
C GLY A 233 7.36 10.39 -11.84
N ILE A 234 7.58 9.12 -11.53
CA ILE A 234 6.89 7.96 -12.11
C ILE A 234 5.55 7.70 -11.40
N LEU A 235 5.53 7.92 -10.09
CA LEU A 235 4.32 8.06 -9.28
C LEU A 235 4.06 9.56 -9.10
N LYS A 236 2.99 10.04 -9.71
CA LYS A 236 2.48 11.40 -9.57
C LYS A 236 1.06 11.31 -9.10
#